data_aa509e2cd3bacd4aa120cb262d436e04
#
_entry.id   aa509e2cd3bacd4aa120cb262d436e04
#
_cell.length_a   1.000
_cell.length_b   1.000
_cell.length_c   1.000
_cell.angle_alpha   90.00
_cell.angle_beta   90.00
_cell.angle_gamma   90.00
#
_symmetry.space_group_name_H-M   'P 1'
#
loop_
_entity.id
_entity.type
_entity.pdbx_description
1 polymer ?
#
loop_
_entity_poly.entity_id
_entity_poly.type
_entity_poly.pdbx_seq_one_letter_code
_entity_poly.pdbx_strand_id
1 'polypeptide(L)'
;EVDQETASSRLRLRFITDWDDRYGTDFRVRLGGKVNLPAISKKLDLVFRGDDSQDDINGQEDPSQSRVGLQYQLSGLESKRHRFDVTMGVNSSGPRPGVKYRYHNQLTDKDSFRVTQRMQYDLAEGAHATTRVDVDHVLNENQLLRSYSRVFYSGESDGVEWSTSGSHILRWRDETAKPGLQGRAAMVFAEISGVTEPWSYVSNYRLGVRYRQQAYRDYL
;
A
#
# COMPACT_ATOMS: atom_id res chain seq x y z
N GLU A 1 2.19 36.12 11.16
CA GLU A 1 3.14 34.98 11.10
C GLU A 1 2.37 33.79 10.54
N VAL A 2 2.57 33.50 9.27
CA VAL A 2 1.95 32.33 8.60
C VAL A 2 2.88 31.16 8.95
N ASP A 3 2.42 30.27 9.83
CA ASP A 3 3.07 28.98 10.06
C ASP A 3 3.15 28.22 8.72
N GLN A 4 4.31 28.27 8.09
CA GLN A 4 4.64 27.43 6.95
C GLN A 4 4.86 26.00 7.47
N GLU A 5 3.77 25.24 7.62
CA GLU A 5 3.91 23.79 7.81
C GLU A 5 4.60 23.21 6.59
N THR A 6 5.74 22.60 6.81
CA THR A 6 6.55 21.93 5.78
C THR A 6 5.72 20.87 5.07
N ALA A 7 5.54 21.05 3.77
CA ALA A 7 4.89 20.06 2.90
C ALA A 7 5.71 18.77 2.91
N SER A 8 5.22 17.74 3.57
CA SER A 8 5.87 16.42 3.53
C SER A 8 5.56 15.72 2.22
N SER A 9 6.50 15.70 1.31
CA SER A 9 6.41 14.95 0.06
C SER A 9 7.19 13.65 0.18
N ARG A 10 6.61 12.55 -0.29
CA ARG A 10 7.28 11.24 -0.35
C ARG A 10 7.34 10.78 -1.79
N LEU A 11 8.55 10.53 -2.26
CA LEU A 11 8.80 9.90 -3.55
C LEU A 11 9.43 8.53 -3.32
N ARG A 12 8.98 7.51 -4.04
CA ARG A 12 9.48 6.15 -3.95
C ARG A 12 9.82 5.63 -5.34
N LEU A 13 11.04 5.20 -5.51
CA LEU A 13 11.48 4.45 -6.68
C LEU A 13 11.60 2.97 -6.27
N ARG A 14 10.99 2.09 -7.04
CA ARG A 14 10.97 0.66 -6.80
C ARG A 14 11.56 -0.08 -8.00
N PHE A 15 12.51 -0.94 -7.74
CA PHE A 15 13.01 -1.93 -8.69
C PHE A 15 12.42 -3.27 -8.31
N ILE A 16 11.74 -3.92 -9.23
CA ILE A 16 11.06 -5.19 -9.02
C ILE A 16 11.63 -6.16 -10.04
N THR A 17 12.11 -7.30 -9.55
CA THR A 17 12.48 -8.42 -10.40
C THR A 17 11.58 -9.58 -10.01
N ASP A 18 10.77 -10.04 -10.95
CA ASP A 18 9.92 -11.21 -10.82
C ASP A 18 10.53 -12.33 -11.66
N TRP A 19 10.59 -13.53 -11.11
CA TRP A 19 10.97 -14.72 -11.82
C TRP A 19 9.77 -15.67 -11.86
N ASP A 20 9.45 -16.13 -13.05
CA ASP A 20 8.36 -17.07 -13.31
C ASP A 20 8.91 -18.24 -14.16
N ASP A 21 8.55 -19.46 -13.80
CA ASP A 21 9.05 -20.66 -14.47
C ASP A 21 8.58 -20.77 -15.95
N ARG A 22 7.44 -20.12 -16.28
CA ARG A 22 6.87 -20.13 -17.64
C ARG A 22 7.28 -18.93 -18.48
N TYR A 23 7.38 -17.75 -17.84
CA TYR A 23 7.58 -16.47 -18.54
C TYR A 23 8.99 -15.89 -18.35
N GLY A 24 9.82 -16.55 -17.54
CA GLY A 24 11.21 -16.11 -17.31
C GLY A 24 11.32 -14.99 -16.28
N THR A 25 12.36 -14.16 -16.42
CA THR A 25 12.63 -13.04 -15.51
C THR A 25 12.08 -11.75 -16.09
N ASP A 26 11.23 -11.07 -15.33
CA ASP A 26 10.72 -9.72 -15.64
C ASP A 26 11.35 -8.69 -14.70
N PHE A 27 11.78 -7.56 -15.26
CA PHE A 27 12.35 -6.45 -14.51
C PHE A 27 11.49 -5.20 -14.71
N ARG A 28 10.98 -4.66 -13.60
CA ARG A 28 10.12 -3.46 -13.61
C ARG A 28 10.66 -2.38 -12.71
N VAL A 29 10.60 -1.14 -13.20
CA VAL A 29 10.91 0.06 -12.41
C VAL A 29 9.61 0.83 -12.18
N ARG A 30 9.32 1.16 -10.94
CA ARG A 30 8.11 1.91 -10.56
C ARG A 30 8.48 3.15 -9.77
N LEU A 31 7.86 4.25 -10.15
CA LEU A 31 7.90 5.52 -9.44
C LEU A 31 6.52 5.77 -8.84
N GLY A 32 6.45 5.96 -7.54
CA GLY A 32 5.23 6.31 -6.81
C GLY A 32 5.49 7.44 -5.83
N GLY A 33 4.45 8.13 -5.39
CA GLY A 33 4.63 9.20 -4.43
C GLY A 33 3.33 9.86 -3.99
N LYS A 34 3.45 10.60 -2.90
CA LYS A 34 2.40 11.41 -2.34
C LYS A 34 2.96 12.81 -2.08
N VAL A 35 2.26 13.83 -2.57
CA VAL A 35 2.57 15.23 -2.33
C VAL A 35 1.41 15.85 -1.56
N ASN A 36 1.71 16.37 -0.39
CA ASN A 36 0.76 17.17 0.37
C ASN A 36 0.66 18.55 -0.27
N LEU A 37 -0.56 19.07 -0.48
CA LEU A 37 -0.85 20.35 -1.10
C LEU A 37 -1.37 21.38 -0.08
N PRO A 38 -0.56 21.81 0.89
CA PRO A 38 -1.00 22.69 1.99
C PRO A 38 -1.46 24.05 1.50
N ALA A 39 -0.95 24.53 0.36
CA ALA A 39 -1.37 25.78 -0.26
C ALA A 39 -2.82 25.78 -0.75
N ILE A 40 -3.40 24.62 -1.03
CA ILE A 40 -4.80 24.46 -1.46
C ILE A 40 -5.65 24.05 -0.26
N SER A 41 -5.22 23.02 0.46
CA SER A 41 -5.89 22.52 1.67
C SER A 41 -4.94 21.59 2.45
N LYS A 42 -4.89 21.72 3.77
CA LYS A 42 -4.14 20.80 4.67
C LYS A 42 -4.62 19.34 4.58
N LYS A 43 -5.78 19.10 3.97
CA LYS A 43 -6.44 17.80 3.86
C LYS A 43 -6.40 17.20 2.46
N LEU A 44 -5.84 17.94 1.50
CA LEU A 44 -5.75 17.52 0.11
C LEU A 44 -4.35 17.00 -0.19
N ASP A 45 -4.31 15.77 -0.67
CA ASP A 45 -3.09 15.10 -1.11
C ASP A 45 -3.18 14.77 -2.60
N LEU A 46 -2.11 15.03 -3.33
CA LEU A 46 -1.91 14.51 -4.67
C LEU A 46 -1.17 13.18 -4.59
N VAL A 47 -1.78 12.11 -5.08
CA VAL A 47 -1.26 10.75 -5.04
C VAL A 47 -0.89 10.29 -6.44
N PHE A 48 0.36 9.89 -6.63
CA PHE A 48 0.85 9.35 -7.89
C PHE A 48 0.91 7.82 -7.81
N ARG A 49 0.36 7.14 -8.80
CA ARG A 49 0.35 5.67 -8.93
C ARG A 49 -0.19 4.93 -7.72
N GLY A 50 -1.22 5.50 -7.10
CA GLY A 50 -1.88 4.83 -5.99
C GLY A 50 -0.96 4.45 -4.83
N ASP A 51 0.11 5.24 -4.58
CA ASP A 51 1.02 4.98 -3.47
C ASP A 51 0.34 5.22 -2.12
N ASP A 52 -0.53 4.29 -1.77
CA ASP A 52 -0.76 3.97 -0.39
C ASP A 52 0.43 3.14 0.07
N SER A 53 1.47 3.84 0.47
CA SER A 53 2.82 3.34 0.75
C SER A 53 2.93 2.22 1.78
N GLN A 54 1.82 1.83 2.37
CA GLN A 54 1.71 0.70 3.27
C GLN A 54 1.05 -0.51 2.62
N ASP A 55 0.34 -0.34 1.50
CA ASP A 55 -0.50 -1.38 0.93
C ASP A 55 0.25 -2.37 0.04
N ASP A 56 1.44 -2.01 -0.41
CA ASP A 56 2.23 -2.81 -1.37
C ASP A 56 3.44 -3.50 -0.74
N ILE A 57 3.28 -4.10 0.42
CA ILE A 57 4.40 -4.78 1.06
C ILE A 57 4.89 -5.93 0.20
N ASN A 58 4.00 -6.63 -0.46
CA ASN A 58 4.29 -7.82 -1.25
C ASN A 58 4.45 -7.56 -2.76
N GLY A 59 4.35 -6.30 -3.21
CA GLY A 59 4.53 -5.94 -4.62
C GLY A 59 3.35 -6.29 -5.53
N GLN A 60 2.24 -6.77 -4.97
CA GLN A 60 1.03 -7.06 -5.73
C GLN A 60 0.35 -5.74 -6.10
N GLU A 61 0.13 -5.52 -7.39
CA GLU A 61 -0.67 -4.39 -7.86
C GLU A 61 -2.12 -4.63 -7.50
N ASP A 62 -2.73 -3.64 -6.87
CA ASP A 62 -4.17 -3.55 -6.84
C ASP A 62 -4.61 -3.02 -8.22
N PRO A 63 -5.27 -3.80 -9.07
CA PRO A 63 -5.71 -3.35 -10.40
C PRO A 63 -6.66 -2.16 -10.32
N SER A 64 -7.30 -1.93 -9.18
CA SER A 64 -8.19 -0.80 -8.93
C SER A 64 -7.45 0.52 -8.66
N GLN A 65 -6.10 0.54 -8.60
CA GLN A 65 -5.35 1.74 -8.29
C GLN A 65 -5.22 2.67 -9.49
N SER A 66 -5.65 3.90 -9.30
CA SER A 66 -5.45 4.98 -10.27
C SER A 66 -3.97 5.36 -10.34
N ARG A 67 -3.48 5.67 -11.56
CA ARG A 67 -2.08 6.08 -11.75
C ARG A 67 -1.78 7.46 -11.19
N VAL A 68 -2.76 8.34 -11.19
CA VAL A 68 -2.71 9.69 -10.57
C VAL A 68 -4.06 9.96 -9.94
N GLY A 69 -4.07 10.55 -8.76
CA GLY A 69 -5.33 10.85 -8.08
C GLY A 69 -5.18 11.94 -7.02
N LEU A 70 -6.32 12.49 -6.64
CA LEU A 70 -6.49 13.38 -5.51
C LEU A 70 -7.13 12.59 -4.37
N GLN A 71 -6.68 12.82 -3.17
CA GLN A 71 -7.25 12.26 -1.95
C GLN A 71 -7.57 13.40 -0.99
N TYR A 72 -8.82 13.48 -0.57
CA TYR A 72 -9.29 14.47 0.39
C TYR A 72 -9.78 13.81 1.67
N GLN A 73 -9.20 14.20 2.80
CA GLN A 73 -9.56 13.69 4.12
C GLN A 73 -10.79 14.41 4.65
N LEU A 74 -11.86 13.66 4.94
CA LEU A 74 -13.08 14.21 5.50
C LEU A 74 -12.89 14.59 6.98
N SER A 75 -13.14 15.86 7.30
CA SER A 75 -13.11 16.34 8.68
C SER A 75 -14.39 15.94 9.41
N GLY A 76 -14.28 15.67 10.71
CA GLY A 76 -15.43 15.34 11.56
C GLY A 76 -15.74 13.85 11.63
N LEU A 77 -15.31 13.06 10.67
CA LEU A 77 -15.37 11.60 10.70
C LEU A 77 -14.04 10.97 11.15
N GLU A 78 -13.09 11.83 11.52
CA GLU A 78 -11.76 11.41 11.96
C GLU A 78 -11.72 11.21 13.46
N SER A 79 -11.20 10.08 13.86
CA SER A 79 -10.74 9.83 15.21
C SER A 79 -9.32 9.24 15.14
N LYS A 80 -8.63 9.09 16.26
CA LYS A 80 -7.32 8.41 16.30
C LYS A 80 -7.35 7.00 15.66
N ARG A 81 -8.53 6.38 15.57
CA ARG A 81 -8.73 5.01 15.07
C ARG A 81 -9.37 4.96 13.69
N HIS A 82 -10.15 5.97 13.30
CA HIS A 82 -10.95 5.99 12.07
C HIS A 82 -10.49 7.10 11.14
N ARG A 83 -10.41 6.80 9.86
CA ARG A 83 -10.12 7.79 8.83
C ARG A 83 -10.97 7.52 7.60
N PHE A 84 -11.61 8.58 7.07
CA PHE A 84 -12.36 8.57 5.84
C PHE A 84 -11.73 9.51 4.83
N ASP A 85 -11.51 9.02 3.63
CA ASP A 85 -10.97 9.79 2.53
C ASP A 85 -11.91 9.66 1.32
N VAL A 86 -12.16 10.75 0.62
CA VAL A 86 -12.72 10.74 -0.74
C VAL A 86 -11.55 10.76 -1.70
N THR A 87 -11.60 9.91 -2.72
CA THR A 87 -10.56 9.79 -3.72
C THR A 87 -11.11 10.09 -5.10
N MET A 88 -10.31 10.73 -5.94
CA MET A 88 -10.60 10.93 -7.35
C MET A 88 -9.33 10.53 -8.11
N GLY A 89 -9.38 9.41 -8.78
CA GLY A 89 -8.31 8.95 -9.65
C GLY A 89 -8.61 9.22 -11.12
N VAL A 90 -7.58 9.09 -11.95
CA VAL A 90 -7.69 9.14 -13.40
C VAL A 90 -6.84 8.01 -13.98
N ASN A 91 -7.43 7.24 -14.88
CA ASN A 91 -6.74 6.26 -15.71
C ASN A 91 -7.04 6.50 -17.20
N SER A 92 -6.65 5.55 -18.06
CA SER A 92 -6.93 5.62 -19.50
C SER A 92 -8.42 5.59 -19.85
N SER A 93 -9.26 5.04 -18.96
CA SER A 93 -10.72 4.92 -19.14
C SER A 93 -11.48 6.15 -18.60
N GLY A 94 -10.80 7.08 -17.91
CA GLY A 94 -11.40 8.30 -17.39
C GLY A 94 -11.29 8.49 -15.88
N PRO A 95 -12.17 9.32 -15.31
CA PRO A 95 -12.17 9.59 -13.87
C PRO A 95 -12.70 8.38 -13.07
N ARG A 96 -12.05 8.13 -11.93
CA ARG A 96 -12.40 7.08 -10.96
C ARG A 96 -12.71 7.69 -9.60
N PRO A 97 -13.94 8.10 -9.34
CA PRO A 97 -14.35 8.52 -8.00
C PRO A 97 -14.36 7.32 -7.05
N GLY A 98 -14.05 7.59 -5.79
CA GLY A 98 -14.05 6.54 -4.78
C GLY A 98 -14.04 7.06 -3.37
N VAL A 99 -14.19 6.13 -2.44
CA VAL A 99 -14.11 6.37 -1.00
C VAL A 99 -13.17 5.34 -0.38
N LYS A 100 -12.45 5.76 0.63
CA LYS A 100 -11.56 4.91 1.40
C LYS A 100 -11.82 5.11 2.88
N TYR A 101 -12.12 4.02 3.54
CA TYR A 101 -12.21 3.95 4.99
C TYR A 101 -11.03 3.19 5.55
N ARG A 102 -10.48 3.67 6.64
CA ARG A 102 -9.38 3.03 7.34
C ARG A 102 -9.69 3.00 8.84
N TYR A 103 -9.58 1.81 9.42
CA TYR A 103 -9.65 1.59 10.85
C TYR A 103 -8.31 1.02 11.31
N HIS A 104 -7.75 1.61 12.36
CA HIS A 104 -6.51 1.13 12.99
C HIS A 104 -6.72 1.01 14.49
N ASN A 105 -6.33 -0.11 15.07
CA ASN A 105 -6.39 -0.33 16.50
C ASN A 105 -5.14 -1.05 16.98
N GLN A 106 -4.63 -0.64 18.11
CA GLN A 106 -3.56 -1.32 18.84
C GLN A 106 -4.21 -2.19 19.89
N LEU A 107 -4.02 -3.50 19.79
CA LEU A 107 -4.61 -4.50 20.69
C LEU A 107 -3.78 -4.64 21.96
N THR A 108 -2.45 -4.66 21.79
CA THR A 108 -1.44 -4.71 22.86
C THR A 108 -0.29 -3.79 22.50
N ASP A 109 0.73 -3.67 23.34
CA ASP A 109 1.95 -2.92 23.04
C ASP A 109 2.71 -3.50 21.83
N LYS A 110 2.48 -4.78 21.52
CA LYS A 110 3.14 -5.51 20.42
C LYS A 110 2.24 -5.81 19.24
N ASP A 111 0.92 -5.79 19.43
CA ASP A 111 -0.04 -6.19 18.42
C ASP A 111 -0.88 -5.02 17.95
N SER A 112 -0.94 -4.85 16.65
CA SER A 112 -1.85 -3.90 16.03
C SER A 112 -2.52 -4.49 14.81
N PHE A 113 -3.73 -4.02 14.50
CA PHE A 113 -4.39 -4.37 13.27
C PHE A 113 -4.97 -3.15 12.58
N ARG A 114 -5.11 -3.27 11.27
CA ARG A 114 -5.70 -2.27 10.42
C ARG A 114 -6.63 -2.91 9.41
N VAL A 115 -7.81 -2.33 9.28
CA VAL A 115 -8.76 -2.65 8.20
C VAL A 115 -8.78 -1.47 7.25
N THR A 116 -8.64 -1.73 5.97
CA THR A 116 -8.80 -0.74 4.90
C THR A 116 -9.88 -1.24 3.96
N GLN A 117 -10.93 -0.44 3.81
CA GLN A 117 -11.99 -0.64 2.84
C GLN A 117 -11.88 0.45 1.78
N ARG A 118 -11.83 0.07 0.51
CA ARG A 118 -11.85 0.98 -0.64
C ARG A 118 -13.01 0.60 -1.55
N MET A 119 -13.74 1.59 -2.01
CA MET A 119 -14.76 1.43 -3.04
C MET A 119 -14.51 2.49 -4.10
N GLN A 120 -14.50 2.10 -5.36
CA GLN A 120 -14.27 2.96 -6.50
C GLN A 120 -15.25 2.60 -7.61
N TYR A 121 -15.52 3.56 -8.46
CA TYR A 121 -16.31 3.34 -9.68
C TYR A 121 -15.48 3.78 -10.88
N ASP A 122 -15.34 2.88 -11.83
CA ASP A 122 -14.73 3.14 -13.13
C ASP A 122 -15.82 3.21 -14.19
N LEU A 123 -15.71 4.15 -15.12
CA LEU A 123 -16.72 4.30 -16.18
C LEU A 123 -16.73 3.12 -17.16
N ALA A 124 -15.60 2.44 -17.35
CA ALA A 124 -15.49 1.30 -18.25
C ALA A 124 -15.69 -0.04 -17.54
N GLU A 125 -15.14 -0.18 -16.32
CA GLU A 125 -15.05 -1.46 -15.59
C GLU A 125 -16.08 -1.57 -14.46
N GLY A 126 -16.88 -0.51 -14.22
CA GLY A 126 -17.93 -0.52 -13.20
C GLY A 126 -17.42 -0.35 -11.77
N ALA A 127 -18.11 -0.97 -10.82
CA ALA A 127 -17.81 -0.86 -9.39
C ALA A 127 -16.71 -1.81 -8.97
N HIS A 128 -15.75 -1.30 -8.17
CA HIS A 128 -14.68 -2.07 -7.56
C HIS A 128 -14.71 -1.91 -6.05
N ALA A 129 -14.48 -2.98 -5.32
CA ALA A 129 -14.35 -2.97 -3.89
C ALA A 129 -13.12 -3.77 -3.44
N THR A 130 -12.32 -3.20 -2.55
CA THR A 130 -11.18 -3.89 -1.92
C THR A 130 -11.31 -3.81 -0.43
N THR A 131 -11.27 -4.95 0.24
CA THR A 131 -11.13 -5.06 1.69
C THR A 131 -9.76 -5.62 1.99
N ARG A 132 -9.03 -4.98 2.89
CA ARG A 132 -7.73 -5.42 3.35
C ARG A 132 -7.66 -5.40 4.86
N VAL A 133 -7.09 -6.45 5.42
CA VAL A 133 -6.80 -6.57 6.86
C VAL A 133 -5.30 -6.82 7.02
N ASP A 134 -4.63 -5.96 7.78
CA ASP A 134 -3.23 -6.11 8.17
C ASP A 134 -3.17 -6.38 9.67
N VAL A 135 -2.37 -7.35 10.08
CA VAL A 135 -2.07 -7.65 11.48
C VAL A 135 -0.55 -7.60 11.66
N ASP A 136 -0.10 -6.77 12.57
CA ASP A 136 1.31 -6.58 12.90
C ASP A 136 1.59 -7.08 14.31
N HIS A 137 2.65 -7.89 14.46
CA HIS A 137 3.17 -8.35 15.74
C HIS A 137 4.65 -7.97 15.86
N VAL A 138 4.98 -7.12 16.82
CA VAL A 138 6.35 -6.66 17.11
C VAL A 138 7.04 -7.69 17.98
N LEU A 139 8.01 -8.42 17.42
CA LEU A 139 8.83 -9.38 18.19
C LEU A 139 9.84 -8.64 19.08
N ASN A 140 10.53 -7.64 18.52
CA ASN A 140 11.46 -6.75 19.23
C ASN A 140 11.65 -5.46 18.41
N GLU A 141 12.54 -4.58 18.86
CA GLU A 141 12.80 -3.26 18.21
C GLU A 141 13.19 -3.37 16.72
N ASN A 142 13.77 -4.49 16.33
CA ASN A 142 14.30 -4.72 14.98
C ASN A 142 13.50 -5.72 14.16
N GLN A 143 12.49 -6.38 14.75
CA GLN A 143 11.77 -7.48 14.10
C GLN A 143 10.26 -7.33 14.20
N LEU A 144 9.60 -7.50 13.07
CA LEU A 144 8.16 -7.43 12.94
C LEU A 144 7.66 -8.62 12.11
N LEU A 145 6.66 -9.31 12.64
CA LEU A 145 5.83 -10.21 11.84
C LEU A 145 4.61 -9.46 11.36
N ARG A 146 4.28 -9.60 10.09
CA ARG A 146 3.08 -9.04 9.49
C ARG A 146 2.33 -10.11 8.73
N SER A 147 1.05 -10.21 9.00
CA SER A 147 0.09 -10.94 8.17
C SER A 147 -0.81 -9.93 7.47
N TYR A 148 -1.16 -10.23 6.22
CA TYR A 148 -2.14 -9.43 5.51
C TYR A 148 -3.10 -10.34 4.72
N SER A 149 -4.36 -9.94 4.66
CA SER A 149 -5.37 -10.57 3.81
C SER A 149 -6.09 -9.51 3.00
N ARG A 150 -6.32 -9.80 1.73
CA ARG A 150 -7.01 -8.93 0.78
C ARG A 150 -8.13 -9.69 0.09
N VAL A 151 -9.26 -9.02 -0.08
CA VAL A 151 -10.39 -9.47 -0.88
C VAL A 151 -10.70 -8.36 -1.88
N PHE A 152 -10.79 -8.71 -3.14
CA PHE A 152 -11.09 -7.79 -4.24
C PHE A 152 -12.29 -8.27 -5.01
N TYR A 153 -13.21 -7.35 -5.29
CA TYR A 153 -14.39 -7.55 -6.12
C TYR A 153 -14.39 -6.50 -7.24
N SER A 154 -14.68 -6.94 -8.46
CA SER A 154 -14.94 -6.11 -9.63
C SER A 154 -16.30 -6.47 -10.20
N GLY A 155 -17.05 -5.47 -10.71
CA GLY A 155 -18.33 -5.72 -11.40
C GLY A 155 -18.22 -6.53 -12.70
N GLU A 156 -17.01 -6.61 -13.28
CA GLU A 156 -16.74 -7.37 -14.50
C GLU A 156 -16.14 -8.76 -14.23
N SER A 157 -15.66 -9.02 -13.01
CA SER A 157 -15.07 -10.32 -12.67
C SER A 157 -16.13 -11.30 -12.19
N ASP A 158 -16.05 -12.54 -12.67
CA ASP A 158 -16.79 -13.64 -12.09
C ASP A 158 -16.15 -13.99 -10.73
N GLY A 159 -16.88 -13.72 -9.64
CA GLY A 159 -16.45 -14.04 -8.30
C GLY A 159 -15.55 -12.98 -7.63
N VAL A 160 -14.85 -13.41 -6.61
CA VAL A 160 -14.03 -12.61 -5.72
C VAL A 160 -12.60 -13.11 -5.77
N GLU A 161 -11.66 -12.21 -6.01
CA GLU A 161 -10.23 -12.48 -5.86
C GLU A 161 -9.82 -12.33 -4.39
N TRP A 162 -8.98 -13.22 -3.91
CA TRP A 162 -8.43 -13.12 -2.57
C TRP A 162 -6.95 -13.42 -2.53
N SER A 163 -6.27 -12.84 -1.56
CA SER A 163 -4.89 -13.18 -1.24
C SER A 163 -4.62 -13.06 0.24
N THR A 164 -3.72 -13.90 0.73
CA THR A 164 -3.24 -13.86 2.12
C THR A 164 -1.73 -14.06 2.12
N SER A 165 -1.04 -13.27 2.92
CA SER A 165 0.40 -13.40 3.07
C SER A 165 0.87 -13.25 4.51
N GLY A 166 2.00 -13.89 4.81
CA GLY A 166 2.79 -13.67 6.01
C GLY A 166 4.18 -13.17 5.65
N SER A 167 4.70 -12.25 6.44
CA SER A 167 6.04 -11.71 6.22
C SER A 167 6.77 -11.49 7.54
N HIS A 168 8.09 -11.72 7.52
CA HIS A 168 9.02 -11.39 8.59
C HIS A 168 9.91 -10.24 8.12
N ILE A 169 9.90 -9.16 8.85
CA ILE A 169 10.62 -7.92 8.54
C ILE A 169 11.73 -7.75 9.58
N LEU A 170 12.96 -7.65 9.10
CA LEU A 170 14.15 -7.36 9.88
C LEU A 170 14.60 -5.94 9.56
N ARG A 171 14.90 -5.16 10.57
CA ARG A 171 15.47 -3.80 10.44
C ARG A 171 16.78 -3.75 11.18
N TRP A 172 17.75 -3.08 10.62
CA TRP A 172 19.01 -2.81 11.30
C TRP A 172 19.62 -1.49 10.82
N ARG A 173 20.49 -0.98 11.62
CA ARG A 173 21.23 0.23 11.30
C ARG A 173 22.67 -0.16 10.96
N ASP A 174 23.14 0.26 9.81
CA ASP A 174 24.53 0.10 9.42
C ASP A 174 25.33 1.31 9.92
N GLU A 175 26.03 1.15 11.01
CA GLU A 175 26.82 2.23 11.64
C GLU A 175 28.03 2.63 10.80
N THR A 176 28.47 1.77 9.86
CA THR A 176 29.60 2.06 8.95
C THR A 176 29.17 2.90 7.74
N ALA A 177 27.89 3.00 7.47
CA ALA A 177 27.35 3.81 6.39
C ALA A 177 27.34 5.29 6.74
N LYS A 178 27.40 6.15 5.71
CA LYS A 178 27.30 7.60 5.88
C LYS A 178 25.99 7.96 6.61
N PRO A 179 26.01 9.01 7.47
CA PRO A 179 24.78 9.49 8.10
C PRO A 179 23.68 9.76 7.07
N GLY A 180 22.46 9.23 7.31
CA GLY A 180 21.34 9.29 6.38
C GLY A 180 21.22 8.09 5.43
N LEU A 181 22.22 7.19 5.36
CA LEU A 181 22.19 5.95 4.58
C LEU A 181 22.20 4.69 5.47
N GLN A 182 22.04 4.87 6.76
CA GLN A 182 22.25 3.81 7.76
C GLN A 182 21.07 2.86 7.90
N GLY A 183 19.87 3.29 7.52
CA GLY A 183 18.66 2.48 7.64
C GLY A 183 18.60 1.37 6.61
N ARG A 184 18.55 0.12 7.06
CA ARG A 184 18.39 -1.07 6.22
C ARG A 184 17.25 -1.92 6.72
N ALA A 185 16.57 -2.60 5.79
CA ALA A 185 15.54 -3.57 6.12
C ALA A 185 15.54 -4.71 5.11
N ALA A 186 15.32 -5.92 5.59
CA ALA A 186 15.03 -7.09 4.79
C ALA A 186 13.66 -7.65 5.17
N MET A 187 12.96 -8.19 4.21
CA MET A 187 11.67 -8.84 4.38
C MET A 187 11.68 -10.16 3.61
N VAL A 188 11.30 -11.23 4.29
CA VAL A 188 10.96 -12.50 3.67
C VAL A 188 9.45 -12.65 3.75
N PHE A 189 8.81 -13.09 2.68
CA PHE A 189 7.36 -13.26 2.67
C PHE A 189 6.93 -14.51 1.89
N ALA A 190 5.77 -15.05 2.29
CA ALA A 190 5.03 -16.05 1.57
C ALA A 190 3.60 -15.56 1.36
N GLU A 191 3.03 -15.81 0.17
CA GLU A 191 1.70 -15.40 -0.21
C GLU A 191 1.00 -16.51 -0.97
N ILE A 192 -0.28 -16.66 -0.74
CA ILE A 192 -1.21 -17.47 -1.50
C ILE A 192 -2.34 -16.59 -2.01
N SER A 193 -2.79 -16.82 -3.24
CA SER A 193 -3.91 -16.11 -3.81
C SER A 193 -4.78 -17.02 -4.66
N GLY A 194 -6.02 -16.63 -4.86
CA GLY A 194 -7.00 -17.39 -5.60
C GLY A 194 -8.24 -16.60 -5.93
N VAL A 195 -9.21 -17.28 -6.52
CA VAL A 195 -10.53 -16.77 -6.88
C VAL A 195 -11.62 -17.68 -6.33
N THR A 196 -12.85 -17.16 -6.21
CA THR A 196 -13.98 -17.92 -5.68
C THR A 196 -14.84 -18.57 -6.75
N GLU A 197 -14.76 -18.13 -8.01
CA GLU A 197 -15.53 -18.66 -9.12
C GLU A 197 -14.63 -19.11 -10.28
N PRO A 198 -15.05 -20.17 -11.05
CA PRO A 198 -16.32 -20.92 -10.92
C PRO A 198 -16.37 -21.84 -9.69
N TRP A 199 -15.26 -22.06 -9.01
CA TRP A 199 -15.11 -22.71 -7.71
C TRP A 199 -13.91 -22.10 -7.00
N SER A 200 -13.99 -22.07 -5.69
CA SER A 200 -12.89 -21.53 -4.87
C SER A 200 -11.63 -22.38 -5.03
N TYR A 201 -10.57 -21.79 -5.56
CA TYR A 201 -9.27 -22.46 -5.71
C TYR A 201 -8.10 -21.50 -5.49
N VAL A 202 -6.96 -22.06 -5.12
CA VAL A 202 -5.70 -21.34 -5.05
C VAL A 202 -5.09 -21.31 -6.45
N SER A 203 -4.90 -20.12 -6.99
CA SER A 203 -4.34 -19.92 -8.33
C SER A 203 -2.84 -19.65 -8.33
N ASN A 204 -2.30 -19.15 -7.21
CA ASN A 204 -0.89 -18.74 -7.17
C ASN A 204 -0.30 -18.89 -5.76
N TYR A 205 0.99 -19.27 -5.73
CA TYR A 205 1.87 -19.26 -4.55
C TYR A 205 3.06 -18.36 -4.86
N ARG A 206 3.39 -17.47 -3.95
CA ARG A 206 4.53 -16.56 -4.09
C ARG A 206 5.41 -16.64 -2.86
N LEU A 207 6.70 -16.80 -3.08
CA LEU A 207 7.74 -16.63 -2.07
C LEU A 207 8.65 -15.50 -2.53
N GLY A 208 9.12 -14.67 -1.60
CA GLY A 208 10.00 -13.59 -1.98
C GLY A 208 10.81 -13.02 -0.84
N VAL A 209 11.89 -12.36 -1.25
CA VAL A 209 12.75 -11.59 -0.36
C VAL A 209 12.82 -10.17 -0.89
N ARG A 210 12.70 -9.20 0.01
CA ARG A 210 12.83 -7.79 -0.32
C ARG A 210 13.87 -7.14 0.57
N TYR A 211 14.81 -6.45 -0.05
CA TYR A 211 15.79 -5.63 0.63
C TYR A 211 15.51 -4.15 0.39
N ARG A 212 15.64 -3.35 1.44
CA ARG A 212 15.52 -1.90 1.37
C ARG A 212 16.72 -1.26 2.05
N GLN A 213 17.24 -0.23 1.41
CA GLN A 213 18.28 0.61 1.98
C GLN A 213 17.85 2.06 1.81
N GLN A 214 18.07 2.87 2.83
CA GLN A 214 17.87 4.31 2.75
C GLN A 214 18.91 4.88 1.78
N ALA A 215 18.46 5.48 0.67
CA ALA A 215 19.32 5.96 -0.41
C ALA A 215 19.65 7.46 -0.30
N TYR A 216 18.81 8.24 0.41
CA TYR A 216 18.98 9.68 0.58
C TYR A 216 18.66 10.09 2.00
N ARG A 217 19.38 11.12 2.46
CA ARG A 217 19.10 11.82 3.69
C ARG A 217 17.83 12.63 3.50
N ASP A 218 16.97 12.69 4.51
CA ASP A 218 15.88 13.66 4.53
C ASP A 218 16.49 15.05 4.36
N TYR A 219 16.30 15.66 3.18
CA TYR A 219 16.54 17.07 3.01
C TYR A 219 15.28 17.77 3.53
N LEU A 220 15.36 18.19 4.75
CA LEU A 220 14.73 19.28 5.49
C LEU A 220 14.35 18.88 6.88
#